data_b56afc5c2cd613ba875b628d66ac9c20
#
_entry.id   b56afc5c2cd613ba875b628d66ac9c20
#
_cell.length_a   1.000
_cell.length_b   1.000
_cell.length_c   1.000
_cell.angle_alpha   90.00
_cell.angle_beta   90.00
_cell.angle_gamma   90.00
#
_symmetry.space_group_name_H-M   'P 1'
#
loop_
_entity.id
_entity.type
_entity.pdbx_description
1 polymer ?
#
loop_
_entity_poly.entity_id
_entity_poly.type
_entity_poly.pdbx_seq_one_letter_code
_entity_poly.pdbx_strand_id
1 'polypeptide(L)'
;LTVTNYPAGQQETFTVENNPLHPEQGSHEITFSRELWVEAEDFMEVPAPKYKRMYPGNEVRLKGAYLVTCTGCRKDKDGNVTEILCEYDPDSRGGNPADGRKVKGATIHWVDAAAALDAEVRLYGNLFTDPDPDGPEKNFLDYIDPASLQVLQGCKIEAGLLPQLQAFDALGEGRANRTAPSFQFMRVGYFCLDNRDSTAAHPVFNRSVLLKDSFKPAK
;
A
#
# COMPACT_ATOMS: atom_id res chain seq x y z
N LEU A 1 -4.17 6.48 10.79
CA LEU A 1 -3.17 7.25 11.55
C LEU A 1 -3.63 8.71 11.61
N THR A 2 -3.57 9.31 12.79
CA THR A 2 -3.86 10.74 13.00
C THR A 2 -2.60 11.46 13.46
N VAL A 3 -2.25 12.53 12.74
CA VAL A 3 -1.15 13.45 13.11
C VAL A 3 -1.72 14.52 14.03
N THR A 4 -1.56 14.32 15.34
CA THR A 4 -2.31 15.06 16.38
C THR A 4 -1.98 16.55 16.44
N ASN A 5 -0.73 16.93 16.15
CA ASN A 5 -0.26 18.31 16.11
C ASN A 5 -0.32 18.96 14.72
N TYR A 6 -0.85 18.26 13.68
CA TYR A 6 -1.11 18.88 12.37
C TYR A 6 -2.41 19.69 12.43
N PRO A 7 -2.45 20.92 11.90
CA PRO A 7 -3.63 21.77 12.01
C PRO A 7 -4.87 21.15 11.36
N ALA A 8 -6.00 21.20 12.06
CA ALA A 8 -7.26 20.70 11.54
C ALA A 8 -7.70 21.50 10.30
N GLY A 9 -8.13 20.80 9.26
CA GLY A 9 -8.58 21.40 8.00
C GLY A 9 -7.45 21.91 7.09
N GLN A 10 -6.20 21.83 7.52
CA GLN A 10 -5.06 22.13 6.65
C GLN A 10 -4.79 20.95 5.74
N GLN A 11 -4.50 21.24 4.48
CA GLN A 11 -4.01 20.30 3.49
C GLN A 11 -2.84 20.93 2.75
N GLU A 12 -1.83 20.16 2.44
CA GLU A 12 -0.70 20.58 1.63
C GLU A 12 -0.37 19.53 0.57
N THR A 13 0.39 19.95 -0.43
CA THR A 13 0.76 19.11 -1.57
C THR A 13 2.26 18.87 -1.58
N PHE A 14 2.64 17.63 -1.89
CA PHE A 14 4.01 17.21 -2.14
C PHE A 14 4.13 16.70 -3.57
N THR A 15 5.25 17.02 -4.21
CA THR A 15 5.62 16.43 -5.50
C THR A 15 6.50 15.21 -5.24
N VAL A 16 6.12 14.06 -5.76
CA VAL A 16 6.87 12.80 -5.64
C VAL A 16 7.21 12.25 -7.01
N GLU A 17 8.39 11.65 -7.14
CA GLU A 17 8.80 11.01 -8.39
C GLU A 17 8.00 9.73 -8.63
N ASN A 18 7.55 9.51 -9.87
CA ASN A 18 6.87 8.28 -10.28
C ASN A 18 7.78 7.07 -10.10
N ASN A 19 9.06 7.22 -10.44
CA ASN A 19 10.07 6.18 -10.30
C ASN A 19 11.42 6.81 -9.92
N PRO A 20 11.90 6.66 -8.67
CA PRO A 20 13.17 7.24 -8.26
C PRO A 20 14.40 6.74 -9.03
N LEU A 21 14.32 5.57 -9.69
CA LEU A 21 15.37 5.03 -10.54
C LEU A 21 15.32 5.56 -11.98
N HIS A 22 14.19 6.18 -12.35
CA HIS A 22 13.89 6.68 -13.69
C HIS A 22 13.21 8.06 -13.60
N PRO A 23 13.94 9.13 -13.23
CA PRO A 23 13.37 10.47 -13.06
C PRO A 23 12.72 11.02 -14.35
N GLU A 24 13.13 10.52 -15.51
CA GLU A 24 12.54 10.84 -16.81
C GLU A 24 11.07 10.41 -16.94
N GLN A 25 10.58 9.52 -16.07
CA GLN A 25 9.16 9.13 -16.00
C GLN A 25 8.28 10.17 -15.30
N GLY A 26 8.90 11.30 -14.87
CA GLY A 26 8.20 12.44 -14.29
C GLY A 26 7.81 12.25 -12.83
N SER A 27 6.89 13.09 -12.40
CA SER A 27 6.41 13.17 -11.01
C SER A 27 4.92 13.38 -10.99
N HIS A 28 4.33 13.21 -9.83
CA HIS A 28 2.93 13.51 -9.56
C HIS A 28 2.78 14.18 -8.19
N GLU A 29 1.61 14.73 -7.94
CA GLU A 29 1.29 15.38 -6.69
C GLU A 29 0.53 14.44 -5.78
N ILE A 30 0.88 14.46 -4.49
CA ILE A 30 0.17 13.80 -3.41
C ILE A 30 -0.24 14.85 -2.37
N THR A 31 -1.42 14.69 -1.80
CA THR A 31 -1.89 15.55 -0.71
C THR A 31 -1.56 14.94 0.64
N PHE A 32 -1.42 15.81 1.64
CA PHE A 32 -1.19 15.44 3.04
C PHE A 32 -2.14 16.24 3.92
N SER A 33 -2.85 15.54 4.75
CA SER A 33 -3.73 16.13 5.76
C SER A 33 -3.49 15.50 7.13
N ARG A 34 -4.32 15.84 8.10
CA ARG A 34 -4.21 15.33 9.46
C ARG A 34 -4.42 13.82 9.59
N GLU A 35 -5.25 13.24 8.74
CA GLU A 35 -5.62 11.83 8.79
C GLU A 35 -5.06 11.09 7.57
N LEU A 36 -4.39 9.97 7.82
CA LEU A 36 -3.69 9.17 6.81
C LEU A 36 -4.05 7.70 6.94
N TRP A 37 -4.15 7.02 5.80
CA TRP A 37 -4.15 5.56 5.75
C TRP A 37 -2.72 5.04 5.72
N VAL A 38 -2.46 3.99 6.48
CA VAL A 38 -1.18 3.26 6.51
C VAL A 38 -1.47 1.76 6.57
N GLU A 39 -0.50 0.93 6.23
CA GLU A 39 -0.64 -0.52 6.37
C GLU A 39 -0.75 -0.92 7.85
N ALA A 40 -1.69 -1.80 8.18
CA ALA A 40 -1.88 -2.27 9.56
C ALA A 40 -0.61 -2.93 10.13
N GLU A 41 0.16 -3.61 9.28
CA GLU A 41 1.43 -4.25 9.65
C GLU A 41 2.54 -3.25 9.99
N ASP A 42 2.37 -1.97 9.68
CA ASP A 42 3.35 -0.92 9.98
C ASP A 42 3.27 -0.45 11.43
N PHE A 43 2.33 -0.96 12.22
CA PHE A 43 2.19 -0.64 13.64
C PHE A 43 2.25 -1.89 14.52
N MET A 44 2.95 -1.76 15.64
CA MET A 44 2.89 -2.69 16.78
C MET A 44 2.89 -1.88 18.07
N GLU A 45 1.92 -2.09 18.95
CA GLU A 45 1.90 -1.43 20.26
C GLU A 45 3.09 -1.89 21.14
N VAL A 46 3.37 -3.20 21.10
CA VAL A 46 4.55 -3.78 21.75
C VAL A 46 5.45 -4.33 20.65
N PRO A 47 6.56 -3.66 20.33
CA PRO A 47 7.37 -4.02 19.18
C PRO A 47 8.13 -5.33 19.41
N ALA A 48 8.16 -6.19 18.37
CA ALA A 48 9.05 -7.34 18.34
C ALA A 48 10.52 -6.90 18.26
N PRO A 49 11.49 -7.75 18.65
CA PRO A 49 12.92 -7.47 18.51
C PRO A 49 13.29 -7.05 17.08
N LYS A 50 14.03 -5.93 16.95
CA LYS A 50 14.45 -5.33 15.67
C LYS A 50 13.31 -4.75 14.80
N TYR A 51 12.09 -4.64 15.32
CA TYR A 51 11.02 -3.93 14.63
C TYR A 51 11.35 -2.43 14.56
N LYS A 52 11.31 -1.85 13.36
CA LYS A 52 11.72 -0.46 13.11
C LYS A 52 10.60 0.42 12.58
N ARG A 53 9.37 -0.12 12.52
CA ARG A 53 8.20 0.61 12.05
C ARG A 53 7.56 1.37 13.22
N MET A 54 6.28 1.73 13.14
CA MET A 54 5.60 2.52 14.15
C MET A 54 5.31 1.71 15.43
N TYR A 55 5.71 2.25 16.56
CA TYR A 55 5.32 1.86 17.90
C TYR A 55 5.47 3.07 18.83
N PRO A 56 4.81 3.11 20.00
CA PRO A 56 4.88 4.24 20.90
C PRO A 56 6.32 4.64 21.24
N GLY A 57 6.67 5.90 20.97
CA GLY A 57 8.00 6.48 21.17
C GLY A 57 8.97 6.33 19.99
N ASN A 58 8.59 5.65 18.90
CA ASN A 58 9.45 5.51 17.72
C ASN A 58 9.17 6.57 16.65
N GLU A 59 10.24 7.17 16.14
CA GLU A 59 10.20 8.07 15.00
C GLU A 59 10.35 7.29 13.69
N VAL A 60 9.49 7.56 12.72
CA VAL A 60 9.52 7.00 11.37
C VAL A 60 9.41 8.10 10.32
N ARG A 61 9.78 7.78 9.09
CA ARG A 61 9.61 8.69 7.96
C ARG A 61 8.33 8.32 7.20
N LEU A 62 7.41 9.25 7.04
CA LEU A 62 6.37 9.18 6.03
C LEU A 62 7.00 9.52 4.67
N LYS A 63 6.94 8.60 3.72
CA LYS A 63 7.66 8.73 2.44
C LYS A 63 7.31 10.05 1.74
N GLY A 64 8.33 10.86 1.48
CA GLY A 64 8.18 12.13 0.75
C GLY A 64 7.54 13.28 1.55
N ALA A 65 7.06 13.04 2.78
CA ALA A 65 6.37 14.07 3.56
C ALA A 65 7.16 14.50 4.80
N TYR A 66 6.93 13.86 5.94
CA TYR A 66 7.48 14.28 7.22
C TYR A 66 8.07 13.13 8.03
N LEU A 67 8.83 13.46 9.04
CA LEU A 67 9.09 12.58 10.16
C LEU A 67 7.92 12.66 11.14
N VAL A 68 7.50 11.50 11.64
CA VAL A 68 6.47 11.42 12.68
C VAL A 68 6.92 10.50 13.80
N THR A 69 6.63 10.92 15.03
CA THR A 69 6.83 10.10 16.23
C THR A 69 5.49 9.52 16.66
N CYS A 70 5.40 8.21 16.74
CA CYS A 70 4.21 7.54 17.25
C CYS A 70 4.06 7.81 18.75
N THR A 71 2.92 8.35 19.19
CA THR A 71 2.63 8.65 20.58
C THR A 71 1.75 7.60 21.26
N GLY A 72 1.05 6.78 20.45
CA GLY A 72 0.17 5.71 20.96
C GLY A 72 -0.84 5.25 19.95
N CYS A 73 -1.88 4.60 20.44
CA CYS A 73 -3.01 4.16 19.62
C CYS A 73 -4.33 4.22 20.41
N ARG A 74 -5.43 4.21 19.68
CA ARG A 74 -6.76 3.95 20.24
C ARG A 74 -7.22 2.55 19.85
N LYS A 75 -8.05 1.95 20.71
CA LYS A 75 -8.57 0.61 20.50
C LYS A 75 -10.09 0.60 20.66
N ASP A 76 -10.71 -0.35 20.00
CA ASP A 76 -12.12 -0.68 20.24
C ASP A 76 -12.29 -1.50 21.55
N LYS A 77 -13.55 -1.84 21.85
CA LYS A 77 -13.91 -2.67 23.02
C LYS A 77 -13.33 -4.10 23.00
N ASP A 78 -12.96 -4.57 21.82
CA ASP A 78 -12.41 -5.92 21.61
C ASP A 78 -10.87 -5.90 21.62
N GLY A 79 -10.25 -4.71 21.80
CA GLY A 79 -8.82 -4.53 21.91
C GLY A 79 -8.10 -4.33 20.56
N ASN A 80 -8.86 -4.25 19.45
CA ASN A 80 -8.26 -4.00 18.13
C ASN A 80 -7.87 -2.55 17.98
N VAL A 81 -6.71 -2.29 17.38
CA VAL A 81 -6.25 -0.94 17.10
C VAL A 81 -7.12 -0.33 15.99
N THR A 82 -7.78 0.78 16.32
CA THR A 82 -8.62 1.53 15.39
C THR A 82 -7.96 2.79 14.86
N GLU A 83 -6.99 3.34 15.61
CA GLU A 83 -6.31 4.58 15.25
C GLU A 83 -4.89 4.60 15.83
N ILE A 84 -3.93 5.00 15.02
CA ILE A 84 -2.54 5.26 15.45
C ILE A 84 -2.39 6.75 15.62
N LEU A 85 -1.81 7.20 16.74
CA LEU A 85 -1.59 8.61 17.07
C LEU A 85 -0.11 8.94 16.87
N CYS A 86 0.16 9.99 16.10
CA CYS A 86 1.52 10.48 15.85
C CYS A 86 1.60 12.00 15.99
N GLU A 87 2.81 12.49 16.24
CA GLU A 87 3.17 13.90 16.12
C GLU A 87 4.20 14.07 15.01
N TYR A 88 4.01 15.04 14.12
CA TYR A 88 4.98 15.32 13.06
C TYR A 88 5.99 16.37 13.49
N ASP A 89 7.18 16.31 12.91
CA ASP A 89 8.22 17.31 12.99
C ASP A 89 8.04 18.31 11.82
N PRO A 90 7.58 19.57 12.09
CA PRO A 90 7.32 20.55 11.03
C PRO A 90 8.56 20.91 10.20
N ASP A 91 9.75 20.82 10.80
CA ASP A 91 11.02 21.18 10.17
C ASP A 91 11.58 20.03 9.29
N SER A 92 10.89 18.88 9.25
CA SER A 92 11.31 17.71 8.50
C SER A 92 10.62 17.56 7.12
N ARG A 93 10.10 18.64 6.55
CA ARG A 93 9.41 18.59 5.24
C ARG A 93 10.28 17.96 4.17
N GLY A 94 9.74 16.98 3.45
CA GLY A 94 10.49 16.11 2.53
C GLY A 94 11.07 14.85 3.20
N GLY A 95 10.81 14.66 4.50
CA GLY A 95 11.16 13.45 5.24
C GLY A 95 12.59 13.39 5.78
N ASN A 96 13.31 14.52 5.82
CA ASN A 96 14.64 14.58 6.41
C ASN A 96 14.66 15.53 7.61
N PRO A 97 15.35 15.17 8.70
CA PRO A 97 15.45 16.05 9.87
C PRO A 97 16.31 17.27 9.57
N ALA A 98 15.90 18.45 10.04
CA ALA A 98 16.62 19.70 9.82
C ALA A 98 18.03 19.70 10.43
N ASP A 99 18.24 18.96 11.52
CA ASP A 99 19.53 18.82 12.21
C ASP A 99 20.49 17.80 11.56
N GLY A 100 20.10 17.17 10.49
CA GLY A 100 20.91 16.18 9.75
C GLY A 100 21.12 14.85 10.48
N ARG A 101 20.43 14.60 11.61
CA ARG A 101 20.54 13.33 12.35
C ARG A 101 20.06 12.14 11.49
N LYS A 102 20.57 10.97 11.80
CA LYS A 102 20.12 9.75 11.14
C LYS A 102 18.82 9.24 11.75
N VAL A 103 17.76 9.17 10.97
CA VAL A 103 16.51 8.51 11.35
C VAL A 103 16.73 6.99 11.43
N LYS A 104 16.41 6.40 12.57
CA LYS A 104 16.58 4.95 12.82
C LYS A 104 15.36 4.14 12.41
N GLY A 105 14.19 4.77 12.40
CA GLY A 105 12.93 4.17 12.00
C GLY A 105 12.84 3.92 10.50
N ALA A 106 11.89 3.07 10.11
CA ALA A 106 11.62 2.75 8.72
C ALA A 106 10.97 3.93 7.97
N THR A 107 11.00 3.85 6.63
CA THR A 107 10.14 4.68 5.80
C THR A 107 8.80 3.96 5.61
N ILE A 108 7.72 4.65 5.92
CA ILE A 108 6.34 4.16 5.87
C ILE A 108 5.65 4.74 4.63
N HIS A 109 4.93 3.90 3.90
CA HIS A 109 3.99 4.36 2.87
C HIS A 109 2.68 4.82 3.54
N TRP A 110 2.05 5.81 2.95
CA TRP A 110 0.83 6.42 3.47
C TRP A 110 -0.01 6.99 2.33
N VAL A 111 -1.30 7.18 2.57
CA VAL A 111 -2.25 7.82 1.65
C VAL A 111 -3.09 8.81 2.44
N ASP A 112 -3.31 10.01 1.91
CA ASP A 112 -4.16 11.02 2.52
C ASP A 112 -5.61 10.50 2.62
N ALA A 113 -6.15 10.42 3.83
CA ALA A 113 -7.48 9.87 4.04
C ALA A 113 -8.59 10.73 3.38
N ALA A 114 -8.37 12.04 3.24
CA ALA A 114 -9.32 12.95 2.62
C ALA A 114 -9.39 12.82 1.08
N ALA A 115 -8.33 12.28 0.46
CA ALA A 115 -8.21 12.21 -1.01
C ALA A 115 -8.12 10.77 -1.54
N ALA A 116 -7.91 9.77 -0.68
CA ALA A 116 -7.74 8.38 -1.08
C ALA A 116 -8.92 7.88 -1.93
N LEU A 117 -8.60 7.08 -2.93
CA LEU A 117 -9.59 6.37 -3.74
C LEU A 117 -9.79 4.95 -3.20
N ASP A 118 -11.02 4.45 -3.28
CA ASP A 118 -11.32 3.05 -2.97
C ASP A 118 -10.91 2.15 -4.14
N ALA A 119 -10.40 0.96 -3.82
CA ALA A 119 -10.04 -0.04 -4.81
C ALA A 119 -10.34 -1.46 -4.32
N GLU A 120 -10.57 -2.35 -5.27
CA GLU A 120 -10.53 -3.79 -5.06
C GLU A 120 -9.13 -4.31 -5.36
N VAL A 121 -8.62 -5.21 -4.52
CA VAL A 121 -7.33 -5.86 -4.73
C VAL A 121 -7.51 -7.37 -4.70
N ARG A 122 -7.02 -8.05 -5.74
CA ARG A 122 -7.07 -9.49 -5.90
C ARG A 122 -5.68 -10.10 -5.68
N LEU A 123 -5.61 -10.99 -4.70
CA LEU A 123 -4.39 -11.72 -4.35
C LEU A 123 -4.54 -13.17 -4.80
N TYR A 124 -3.73 -13.56 -5.77
CA TYR A 124 -3.72 -14.92 -6.28
C TYR A 124 -2.69 -15.78 -5.55
N GLY A 125 -3.11 -16.98 -5.14
CA GLY A 125 -2.28 -18.05 -4.62
C GLY A 125 -2.12 -19.18 -5.64
N ASN A 126 -1.67 -20.34 -5.18
CA ASN A 126 -1.65 -21.55 -6.00
C ASN A 126 -3.08 -22.01 -6.25
N LEU A 127 -3.39 -22.33 -7.53
CA LEU A 127 -4.73 -22.80 -7.89
C LEU A 127 -5.04 -24.16 -7.30
N PHE A 128 -4.01 -25.02 -7.16
CA PHE A 128 -4.15 -26.37 -6.67
C PHE A 128 -3.38 -26.58 -5.36
N THR A 129 -3.92 -27.43 -4.50
CA THR A 129 -3.30 -27.89 -3.25
C THR A 129 -2.27 -28.98 -3.50
N ASP A 130 -2.35 -29.68 -4.64
CA ASP A 130 -1.43 -30.73 -5.08
C ASP A 130 -0.53 -30.21 -6.22
N PRO A 131 0.78 -30.44 -6.21
CA PRO A 131 1.68 -30.03 -7.30
C PRO A 131 1.46 -30.81 -8.61
N ASP A 132 0.81 -31.98 -8.55
CA ASP A 132 0.47 -32.84 -9.70
C ASP A 132 -1.02 -33.22 -9.65
N PRO A 133 -1.93 -32.25 -9.88
CA PRO A 133 -3.37 -32.46 -9.66
C PRO A 133 -4.05 -33.33 -10.71
N ASP A 134 -3.45 -33.52 -11.88
CA ASP A 134 -3.95 -34.30 -13.01
C ASP A 134 -3.18 -35.63 -13.23
N GLY A 135 -2.46 -36.09 -12.20
CA GLY A 135 -1.76 -37.35 -12.20
C GLY A 135 -2.68 -38.55 -12.38
N PRO A 136 -2.15 -39.77 -12.69
CA PRO A 136 -2.95 -40.97 -12.88
C PRO A 136 -3.94 -41.18 -11.73
N GLU A 137 -5.21 -41.45 -12.08
CA GLU A 137 -6.31 -41.67 -11.15
C GLU A 137 -6.76 -40.47 -10.32
N LYS A 138 -6.24 -39.26 -10.59
CA LYS A 138 -6.66 -38.02 -9.94
C LYS A 138 -7.67 -37.26 -10.80
N ASN A 139 -8.60 -36.58 -10.15
CA ASN A 139 -9.45 -35.57 -10.74
C ASN A 139 -8.97 -34.20 -10.24
N PHE A 140 -8.42 -33.36 -11.12
CA PHE A 140 -7.86 -32.05 -10.75
C PHE A 140 -8.86 -31.14 -10.02
N LEU A 141 -10.18 -31.31 -10.26
CA LEU A 141 -11.21 -30.54 -9.57
C LEU A 141 -11.23 -30.76 -8.06
N ASP A 142 -10.80 -31.95 -7.59
CA ASP A 142 -10.75 -32.28 -6.15
C ASP A 142 -9.58 -31.57 -5.43
N TYR A 143 -8.66 -31.01 -6.18
CA TYR A 143 -7.46 -30.34 -5.68
C TYR A 143 -7.49 -28.83 -5.85
N ILE A 144 -8.61 -28.24 -6.30
CA ILE A 144 -8.75 -26.79 -6.37
C ILE A 144 -8.70 -26.21 -4.97
N ASP A 145 -7.76 -25.26 -4.76
CA ASP A 145 -7.67 -24.51 -3.51
C ASP A 145 -8.72 -23.38 -3.49
N PRO A 146 -9.76 -23.46 -2.66
CA PRO A 146 -10.76 -22.41 -2.56
C PRO A 146 -10.17 -21.08 -2.04
N ALA A 147 -8.99 -21.12 -1.40
CA ALA A 147 -8.27 -19.92 -0.96
C ALA A 147 -7.29 -19.37 -2.01
N SER A 148 -7.25 -19.96 -3.22
CA SER A 148 -6.37 -19.53 -4.32
C SER A 148 -6.63 -18.09 -4.79
N LEU A 149 -7.79 -17.52 -4.52
CA LEU A 149 -8.14 -16.14 -4.79
C LEU A 149 -8.68 -15.50 -3.51
N GLN A 150 -7.99 -14.48 -3.02
CA GLN A 150 -8.47 -13.60 -1.97
C GLN A 150 -8.80 -12.23 -2.56
N VAL A 151 -10.01 -11.75 -2.35
CA VAL A 151 -10.48 -10.43 -2.79
C VAL A 151 -10.56 -9.51 -1.60
N LEU A 152 -9.79 -8.41 -1.64
CA LEU A 152 -9.80 -7.36 -0.62
C LEU A 152 -10.60 -6.18 -1.15
N GLN A 153 -11.62 -5.79 -0.42
CA GLN A 153 -12.48 -4.64 -0.73
C GLN A 153 -12.08 -3.42 0.10
N GLY A 154 -12.34 -2.22 -0.44
CA GLY A 154 -12.14 -0.97 0.28
C GLY A 154 -10.67 -0.65 0.56
N CYS A 155 -9.74 -1.23 -0.18
CA CYS A 155 -8.34 -0.84 -0.16
C CYS A 155 -8.21 0.63 -0.55
N LYS A 156 -7.29 1.35 0.08
CA LYS A 156 -7.08 2.77 -0.17
C LYS A 156 -5.87 2.97 -1.05
N ILE A 157 -6.06 3.65 -2.17
CA ILE A 157 -5.00 3.98 -3.12
C ILE A 157 -4.83 5.48 -3.24
N GLU A 158 -3.67 5.89 -3.72
CA GLU A 158 -3.29 7.28 -3.88
C GLU A 158 -4.09 7.97 -4.99
N ALA A 159 -4.62 9.17 -4.73
CA ALA A 159 -5.39 9.94 -5.70
C ALA A 159 -4.59 10.33 -6.96
N GLY A 160 -3.26 10.40 -6.86
CA GLY A 160 -2.36 10.62 -8.00
C GLY A 160 -2.45 9.59 -9.11
N LEU A 161 -3.07 8.41 -8.85
CA LEU A 161 -3.35 7.41 -9.87
C LEU A 161 -4.55 7.76 -10.77
N LEU A 162 -5.42 8.68 -10.36
CA LEU A 162 -6.67 8.96 -11.08
C LEU A 162 -6.50 9.27 -12.57
N PRO A 163 -5.53 10.09 -13.01
CA PRO A 163 -5.31 10.33 -14.45
C PRO A 163 -5.00 9.07 -15.24
N GLN A 164 -4.23 8.15 -14.66
CA GLN A 164 -3.87 6.88 -15.32
C GLN A 164 -5.06 5.91 -15.36
N LEU A 165 -5.88 5.87 -14.30
CA LEU A 165 -7.12 5.11 -14.27
C LEU A 165 -8.10 5.59 -15.34
N GLN A 166 -8.28 6.91 -15.47
CA GLN A 166 -9.14 7.52 -16.48
C GLN A 166 -8.63 7.25 -17.91
N ALA A 167 -7.32 7.38 -18.12
CA ALA A 167 -6.72 7.08 -19.43
C ALA A 167 -6.89 5.60 -19.81
N PHE A 168 -6.77 4.68 -18.87
CA PHE A 168 -7.00 3.26 -19.10
C PHE A 168 -8.47 2.95 -19.36
N ASP A 169 -9.37 3.57 -18.62
CA ASP A 169 -10.82 3.40 -18.79
C ASP A 169 -11.31 3.93 -20.14
N ALA A 170 -10.74 5.03 -20.61
CA ALA A 170 -11.03 5.62 -21.92
C ALA A 170 -10.67 4.72 -23.12
N LEU A 171 -9.87 3.67 -22.94
CA LEU A 171 -9.58 2.68 -23.97
C LEU A 171 -10.79 1.79 -24.30
N GLY A 172 -11.82 1.74 -23.43
CA GLY A 172 -13.02 0.95 -23.60
C GLY A 172 -12.70 -0.54 -23.84
N GLU A 173 -13.40 -1.17 -24.79
CA GLU A 173 -13.18 -2.59 -25.13
C GLU A 173 -11.77 -2.88 -25.67
N GLY A 174 -11.09 -1.88 -26.20
CA GLY A 174 -9.72 -2.01 -26.73
C GLY A 174 -8.68 -2.39 -25.65
N ARG A 175 -8.99 -2.19 -24.36
CA ARG A 175 -8.11 -2.52 -23.24
C ARG A 175 -7.92 -4.03 -23.03
N ALA A 176 -8.90 -4.85 -23.40
CA ALA A 176 -8.86 -6.31 -23.20
C ALA A 176 -7.66 -6.99 -23.87
N ASN A 177 -7.16 -6.40 -24.95
CA ASN A 177 -6.02 -6.92 -25.73
C ASN A 177 -4.72 -6.15 -25.52
N ARG A 178 -4.63 -5.30 -24.47
CA ARG A 178 -3.45 -4.50 -24.16
C ARG A 178 -2.80 -4.96 -22.85
N THR A 179 -1.51 -4.70 -22.75
CA THR A 179 -0.81 -4.82 -21.46
C THR A 179 -1.39 -3.79 -20.50
N ALA A 180 -1.91 -4.28 -19.38
CA ALA A 180 -2.44 -3.41 -18.33
C ALA A 180 -1.32 -2.60 -17.67
N PRO A 181 -1.57 -1.35 -17.26
CA PRO A 181 -0.64 -0.59 -16.45
C PRO A 181 -0.28 -1.34 -15.17
N SER A 182 1.01 -1.31 -14.83
CA SER A 182 1.54 -1.98 -13.64
C SER A 182 2.10 -0.95 -12.66
N PHE A 183 1.88 -1.21 -11.38
CA PHE A 183 2.24 -0.33 -10.28
C PHE A 183 2.96 -1.10 -9.18
N GLN A 184 3.90 -0.46 -8.52
CA GLN A 184 4.44 -0.98 -7.28
C GLN A 184 3.61 -0.43 -6.12
N PHE A 185 2.89 -1.30 -5.42
CA PHE A 185 2.36 -0.96 -4.10
C PHE A 185 3.53 -1.08 -3.12
N MET A 186 3.96 0.08 -2.66
CA MET A 186 5.20 0.23 -1.90
C MET A 186 5.27 -0.77 -0.76
N ARG A 187 6.35 -1.58 -0.75
CA ARG A 187 6.63 -2.62 0.25
C ARG A 187 5.66 -3.81 0.27
N VAL A 188 4.61 -3.80 -0.56
CA VAL A 188 3.60 -4.86 -0.67
C VAL A 188 3.88 -5.78 -1.85
N GLY A 189 4.01 -5.23 -3.06
CA GLY A 189 4.21 -6.02 -4.28
C GLY A 189 4.03 -5.20 -5.55
N TYR A 190 3.99 -5.92 -6.68
CA TYR A 190 3.65 -5.36 -7.96
C TYR A 190 2.25 -5.79 -8.35
N PHE A 191 1.48 -4.86 -8.86
CA PHE A 191 0.08 -5.02 -9.21
C PHE A 191 -0.19 -4.46 -10.59
N CYS A 192 -1.13 -5.03 -11.32
CA CYS A 192 -1.63 -4.49 -12.57
C CYS A 192 -3.13 -4.25 -12.51
N LEU A 193 -3.62 -3.30 -13.29
CA LEU A 193 -5.07 -3.12 -13.44
C LEU A 193 -5.70 -4.36 -14.08
N ASP A 194 -6.90 -4.70 -13.65
CA ASP A 194 -7.69 -5.73 -14.32
C ASP A 194 -8.24 -5.19 -15.65
N ASN A 195 -7.97 -5.90 -16.75
CA ASN A 195 -8.38 -5.46 -18.09
C ASN A 195 -9.89 -5.51 -18.34
N ARG A 196 -10.64 -6.24 -17.54
CA ARG A 196 -12.08 -6.46 -17.71
C ARG A 196 -12.89 -5.66 -16.70
N ASP A 197 -12.53 -5.82 -15.43
CA ASP A 197 -13.37 -5.38 -14.32
C ASP A 197 -13.00 -3.98 -13.81
N SER A 198 -11.76 -3.50 -14.06
CA SER A 198 -11.34 -2.18 -13.58
C SER A 198 -11.98 -1.06 -14.37
N THR A 199 -12.46 -0.04 -13.63
CA THR A 199 -12.88 1.26 -14.18
C THR A 199 -12.26 2.39 -13.37
N ALA A 200 -12.32 3.62 -13.87
CA ALA A 200 -11.83 4.79 -13.12
C ALA A 200 -12.60 5.01 -11.81
N ALA A 201 -13.91 4.64 -11.78
CA ALA A 201 -14.75 4.74 -10.60
C ALA A 201 -14.64 3.53 -9.66
N HIS A 202 -14.18 2.39 -10.17
CA HIS A 202 -14.00 1.15 -9.41
C HIS A 202 -12.70 0.47 -9.86
N PRO A 203 -11.55 0.95 -9.38
CA PRO A 203 -10.26 0.36 -9.73
C PRO A 203 -10.13 -1.06 -9.15
N VAL A 204 -9.73 -2.00 -10.00
CA VAL A 204 -9.46 -3.39 -9.63
C VAL A 204 -8.01 -3.72 -9.96
N PHE A 205 -7.26 -4.18 -8.96
CA PHE A 205 -5.85 -4.51 -9.10
C PHE A 205 -5.61 -6.00 -8.86
N ASN A 206 -4.87 -6.60 -9.76
CA ASN A 206 -4.40 -7.97 -9.65
C ASN A 206 -2.94 -7.98 -9.19
N ARG A 207 -2.61 -8.70 -8.12
CA ARG A 207 -1.22 -8.87 -7.69
C ARG A 207 -0.48 -9.76 -8.70
N SER A 208 0.56 -9.19 -9.32
CA SER A 208 1.41 -9.89 -10.28
C SER A 208 2.57 -10.61 -9.60
N VAL A 209 3.31 -9.91 -8.72
CA VAL A 209 4.53 -10.42 -8.10
C VAL A 209 4.67 -9.88 -6.68
N LEU A 210 5.16 -10.70 -5.76
CA LEU A 210 5.60 -10.29 -4.42
C LEU A 210 6.98 -9.65 -4.49
N LEU A 211 7.30 -8.75 -3.55
CA LEU A 211 8.65 -8.17 -3.42
C LEU A 211 9.70 -9.17 -2.94
N LYS A 212 9.28 -10.25 -2.29
CA LYS A 212 10.15 -11.33 -1.84
C LYS A 212 9.65 -12.62 -2.44
N ASP A 213 10.56 -13.39 -3.03
CA ASP A 213 10.26 -14.75 -3.43
C ASP A 213 9.88 -15.56 -2.19
N SER A 214 8.67 -16.08 -2.19
CA SER A 214 8.16 -16.97 -1.15
C SER A 214 8.47 -18.45 -1.47
N PHE A 215 9.08 -18.70 -2.65
CA PHE A 215 9.45 -20.07 -3.04
C PHE A 215 10.51 -20.62 -2.09
N LYS A 216 10.13 -21.64 -1.35
CA LYS A 216 11.05 -22.49 -0.61
C LYS A 216 11.10 -23.83 -1.34
N PRO A 217 12.22 -24.19 -2.00
CA PRO A 217 12.33 -25.51 -2.58
C PRO A 217 12.08 -26.55 -1.47
N ALA A 218 11.27 -27.56 -1.77
CA ALA A 218 11.10 -28.69 -0.88
C ALA A 218 12.48 -29.30 -0.61
N LYS A 219 12.81 -29.49 0.67
CA LYS A 219 14.03 -30.18 1.08
C LYS A 219 13.91 -31.66 0.82
#